data_26de9ce5c1b54a35105d9fe199ab3fc2
#
_entry.id   26de9ce5c1b54a35105d9fe199ab3fc2
#
_cell.length_a   1.000
_cell.length_b   1.000
_cell.length_c   1.000
_cell.angle_alpha   90.00
_cell.angle_beta   90.00
_cell.angle_gamma   90.00
#
_symmetry.space_group_name_H-M   'P 1'
#
loop_
_entity.id
_entity.type
_entity.pdbx_description
1 polymer ?
#
loop_
_entity_poly.entity_id
_entity_poly.type
_entity_poly.pdbx_seq_one_letter_code
_entity_poly.pdbx_strand_id
1 'polypeptide(L)'
;NSNPATIMTDPDVADKTYIEPITLEVLEKIIKKEKPDAILPTMGGQTALNLAMEAEKKGILKKYKIELIGANSKAISNAEDRKKFRKNMIDIGLDLPKSEIVNNINQASKVLKKIGLPAIIRPAFTLGGLGGGIAKNKKDYLKIIKSGLHESPVSQVLVEECLEGWKEFEMAVS
;
A
#
# COMPACT_ATOMS: atom_id res chain seq x y z
N ASN A 1 -8.09 5.93 -17.94
CA ASN A 1 -9.04 5.64 -16.86
C ASN A 1 -10.07 4.63 -17.32
N SER A 2 -10.54 3.74 -16.46
CA SER A 2 -11.63 2.81 -16.77
C SER A 2 -13.02 3.40 -16.43
N ASN A 3 -13.07 4.52 -15.73
CA ASN A 3 -14.30 5.21 -15.35
C ASN A 3 -14.48 6.48 -16.22
N PRO A 4 -15.54 6.58 -17.02
CA PRO A 4 -15.80 7.77 -17.85
C PRO A 4 -16.30 8.98 -17.04
N ALA A 5 -16.76 8.77 -15.80
CA ALA A 5 -17.38 9.81 -14.99
C ALA A 5 -16.40 10.42 -13.95
N THR A 6 -15.21 10.81 -14.39
CA THR A 6 -14.22 11.50 -13.53
C THR A 6 -13.83 12.83 -14.14
N ILE A 7 -13.38 13.78 -13.29
CA ILE A 7 -12.87 15.09 -13.73
C ILE A 7 -11.75 14.93 -14.75
N MET A 8 -10.84 13.96 -14.54
CA MET A 8 -9.68 13.72 -15.39
C MET A 8 -10.03 13.09 -16.76
N THR A 9 -11.27 12.65 -16.96
CA THR A 9 -11.77 12.15 -18.25
C THR A 9 -12.62 13.17 -19.01
N ASP A 10 -12.78 14.37 -18.44
CA ASP A 10 -13.46 15.47 -19.10
C ASP A 10 -12.63 15.96 -20.30
N PRO A 11 -13.25 16.15 -21.48
CA PRO A 11 -12.57 16.65 -22.67
C PRO A 11 -11.91 18.02 -22.49
N ASP A 12 -12.44 18.84 -21.57
CA ASP A 12 -11.90 20.18 -21.30
C ASP A 12 -10.67 20.16 -20.35
N VAL A 13 -10.36 19.00 -19.75
CA VAL A 13 -9.24 18.85 -18.80
C VAL A 13 -8.02 18.20 -19.43
N ALA A 14 -8.23 17.25 -20.36
CA ALA A 14 -7.14 16.49 -20.97
C ALA A 14 -7.14 16.63 -22.50
N ASP A 15 -5.98 16.81 -23.12
CA ASP A 15 -5.84 16.86 -24.59
C ASP A 15 -6.32 15.54 -25.23
N LYS A 16 -6.14 14.43 -24.54
CA LYS A 16 -6.59 13.09 -24.95
C LYS A 16 -7.00 12.25 -23.77
N THR A 17 -8.17 11.65 -23.87
CA THR A 17 -8.73 10.75 -22.86
C THR A 17 -8.90 9.35 -23.43
N TYR A 18 -8.52 8.35 -22.65
CA TYR A 18 -8.69 6.93 -22.95
C TYR A 18 -9.54 6.28 -21.86
N ILE A 19 -10.73 5.81 -22.25
CA ILE A 19 -11.63 5.04 -21.38
C ILE A 19 -11.38 3.57 -21.69
N GLU A 20 -10.40 2.99 -21.02
CA GLU A 20 -9.91 1.64 -21.30
C GLU A 20 -9.60 0.90 -19.98
N PRO A 21 -9.53 -0.43 -20.01
CA PRO A 21 -9.06 -1.20 -18.86
C PRO A 21 -7.65 -0.77 -18.44
N ILE A 22 -7.44 -0.63 -17.12
CA ILE A 22 -6.16 -0.21 -16.55
C ILE A 22 -5.25 -1.45 -16.47
N THR A 23 -4.68 -1.82 -17.62
CA THR A 23 -3.77 -2.96 -17.78
C THR A 23 -2.45 -2.53 -18.41
N LEU A 24 -1.41 -3.33 -18.19
CA LEU A 24 -0.09 -3.05 -18.76
C LEU A 24 -0.09 -3.05 -20.30
N GLU A 25 -0.87 -3.94 -20.89
CA GLU A 25 -1.00 -4.04 -22.36
C GLU A 25 -1.62 -2.79 -22.95
N VAL A 26 -2.70 -2.29 -22.33
CA VAL A 26 -3.36 -1.06 -22.76
C VAL A 26 -2.46 0.15 -22.56
N LEU A 27 -1.79 0.23 -21.40
CA LEU A 27 -0.80 1.28 -21.12
C LEU A 27 0.28 1.31 -22.20
N GLU A 28 0.88 0.17 -22.55
CA GLU A 28 1.93 0.12 -23.57
C GLU A 28 1.41 0.52 -24.95
N LYS A 29 0.18 0.17 -25.33
CA LYS A 29 -0.46 0.61 -26.57
C LYS A 29 -0.62 2.14 -26.61
N ILE A 30 -1.08 2.73 -25.51
CA ILE A 30 -1.23 4.19 -25.40
C ILE A 30 0.14 4.89 -25.50
N ILE A 31 1.13 4.38 -24.76
CA ILE A 31 2.51 4.89 -24.81
C ILE A 31 3.05 4.89 -26.24
N LYS A 32 2.88 3.82 -26.99
CA LYS A 32 3.32 3.72 -28.40
C LYS A 32 2.67 4.76 -29.28
N LYS A 33 1.39 5.03 -29.04
CA LYS A 33 0.58 5.95 -29.84
C LYS A 33 0.89 7.41 -29.52
N GLU A 34 0.89 7.75 -28.24
CA GLU A 34 0.98 9.15 -27.79
C GLU A 34 2.40 9.61 -27.50
N LYS A 35 3.33 8.66 -27.25
CA LYS A 35 4.75 8.91 -26.97
C LYS A 35 4.98 9.96 -25.87
N PRO A 36 4.39 9.80 -24.69
CA PRO A 36 4.57 10.74 -23.59
C PRO A 36 6.02 10.71 -23.09
N ASP A 37 6.50 11.84 -22.57
CA ASP A 37 7.83 11.95 -21.95
C ASP A 37 7.80 11.46 -20.50
N ALA A 38 6.65 11.56 -19.83
CA ALA A 38 6.50 11.22 -18.42
C ALA A 38 5.15 10.59 -18.09
N ILE A 39 5.10 9.92 -16.92
CA ILE A 39 3.88 9.40 -16.30
C ILE A 39 3.78 9.91 -14.87
N LEU A 40 2.60 10.43 -14.49
CA LEU A 40 2.26 10.84 -13.14
C LEU A 40 1.31 9.81 -12.49
N PRO A 41 1.81 8.78 -11.79
CA PRO A 41 0.96 7.73 -11.24
C PRO A 41 0.26 8.13 -9.94
N THR A 42 0.75 9.14 -9.24
CA THR A 42 0.27 9.55 -7.91
C THR A 42 -1.16 10.09 -7.92
N MET A 43 -1.66 10.53 -9.06
CA MET A 43 -3.04 11.04 -9.22
C MET A 43 -4.08 9.95 -9.45
N GLY A 44 -3.69 8.69 -9.66
CA GLY A 44 -4.60 7.59 -9.99
C GLY A 44 -4.78 6.56 -8.87
N GLY A 45 -4.38 6.88 -7.64
CA GLY A 45 -4.46 5.99 -6.48
C GLY A 45 -3.62 4.71 -6.63
N GLN A 46 -3.91 3.71 -5.80
CA GLN A 46 -3.13 2.47 -5.73
C GLN A 46 -3.07 1.71 -7.05
N THR A 47 -4.14 1.74 -7.83
CA THR A 47 -4.19 1.06 -9.14
C THR A 47 -3.15 1.64 -10.11
N ALA A 48 -3.03 2.96 -10.17
CA ALA A 48 -2.05 3.62 -11.04
C ALA A 48 -0.62 3.41 -10.53
N LEU A 49 -0.40 3.48 -9.22
CA LEU A 49 0.90 3.19 -8.61
C LEU A 49 1.37 1.77 -8.91
N ASN A 50 0.49 0.77 -8.73
CA ASN A 50 0.79 -0.62 -9.03
C ASN A 50 1.13 -0.83 -10.52
N LEU A 51 0.33 -0.23 -11.41
CA LEU A 51 0.57 -0.33 -12.85
C LEU A 51 1.91 0.33 -13.25
N ALA A 52 2.23 1.50 -12.71
CA ALA A 52 3.51 2.18 -12.97
C ALA A 52 4.70 1.34 -12.49
N MET A 53 4.61 0.75 -11.30
CA MET A 53 5.64 -0.14 -10.77
C MET A 53 5.80 -1.41 -11.59
N GLU A 54 4.71 -1.96 -12.11
CA GLU A 54 4.75 -3.10 -13.03
C GLU A 54 5.40 -2.72 -14.37
N ALA A 55 5.05 -1.55 -14.93
CA ALA A 55 5.66 -1.03 -16.16
C ALA A 55 7.17 -0.81 -16.01
N GLU A 56 7.61 -0.26 -14.88
CA GLU A 56 9.03 -0.11 -14.55
C GLU A 56 9.72 -1.48 -14.47
N LYS A 57 9.17 -2.40 -13.69
CA LYS A 57 9.72 -3.77 -13.51
C LYS A 57 9.83 -4.53 -14.83
N LYS A 58 8.88 -4.35 -15.74
CA LYS A 58 8.89 -4.97 -17.07
C LYS A 58 9.78 -4.21 -18.08
N GLY A 59 10.39 -3.11 -17.67
CA GLY A 59 11.30 -2.33 -18.50
C GLY A 59 10.59 -1.48 -19.57
N ILE A 60 9.27 -1.33 -19.52
CA ILE A 60 8.49 -0.56 -20.48
C ILE A 60 8.88 0.92 -20.42
N LEU A 61 8.98 1.49 -19.22
CA LEU A 61 9.33 2.91 -19.07
C LEU A 61 10.72 3.18 -19.65
N LYS A 62 11.70 2.33 -19.38
CA LYS A 62 13.05 2.44 -19.96
C LYS A 62 13.05 2.29 -21.50
N LYS A 63 12.27 1.33 -22.01
CA LYS A 63 12.14 1.06 -23.46
C LYS A 63 11.64 2.28 -24.23
N TYR A 64 10.70 3.01 -23.66
CA TYR A 64 10.08 4.19 -24.28
C TYR A 64 10.67 5.52 -23.79
N LYS A 65 11.68 5.49 -22.91
CA LYS A 65 12.33 6.66 -22.30
C LYS A 65 11.35 7.55 -21.52
N ILE A 66 10.47 6.93 -20.74
CA ILE A 66 9.44 7.61 -19.96
C ILE A 66 9.93 7.81 -18.53
N GLU A 67 9.78 9.01 -18.00
CA GLU A 67 10.08 9.35 -16.63
C GLU A 67 8.86 9.18 -15.71
N LEU A 68 9.08 8.65 -14.49
CA LEU A 68 8.07 8.71 -13.43
C LEU A 68 8.21 10.03 -12.69
N ILE A 69 7.21 10.88 -12.80
CA ILE A 69 7.13 12.17 -12.11
C ILE A 69 6.18 12.10 -10.90
N GLY A 70 6.31 13.08 -9.98
CA GLY A 70 5.60 13.08 -8.69
C GLY A 70 6.24 12.17 -7.66
N ALA A 71 6.49 10.90 -7.99
CA ALA A 71 7.27 9.97 -7.18
C ALA A 71 8.00 8.96 -8.08
N ASN A 72 9.29 8.77 -7.87
CA ASN A 72 10.05 7.74 -8.58
C ASN A 72 9.78 6.34 -7.99
N SER A 73 10.17 5.30 -8.71
CA SER A 73 9.93 3.90 -8.33
C SER A 73 10.51 3.52 -6.95
N LYS A 74 11.65 4.12 -6.58
CA LYS A 74 12.27 3.91 -5.27
C LYS A 74 11.42 4.53 -4.14
N ALA A 75 10.93 5.76 -4.33
CA ALA A 75 10.05 6.43 -3.37
C ALA A 75 8.74 5.65 -3.20
N ILE A 76 8.10 5.24 -4.30
CA ILE A 76 6.89 4.42 -4.26
C ILE A 76 7.14 3.11 -3.51
N SER A 77 8.21 2.39 -3.86
CA SER A 77 8.57 1.13 -3.18
C SER A 77 8.84 1.32 -1.68
N ASN A 78 9.47 2.41 -1.29
CA ASN A 78 9.75 2.71 0.11
C ASN A 78 8.49 3.06 0.92
N ALA A 79 7.52 3.72 0.29
CA ALA A 79 6.26 4.08 0.92
C ALA A 79 5.30 2.88 1.03
N GLU A 80 5.22 2.05 -0.02
CA GLU A 80 4.26 0.95 -0.11
C GLU A 80 4.71 -0.32 0.62
N ASP A 81 6.02 -0.59 0.66
CA ASP A 81 6.56 -1.75 1.38
C ASP A 81 6.71 -1.43 2.87
N ARG A 82 5.84 -2.01 3.69
CA ARG A 82 5.81 -1.77 5.15
C ARG A 82 7.15 -2.05 5.85
N LYS A 83 7.92 -3.03 5.37
CA LYS A 83 9.24 -3.34 5.95
C LYS A 83 10.27 -2.27 5.61
N LYS A 84 10.26 -1.82 4.35
CA LYS A 84 11.14 -0.73 3.89
C LYS A 84 10.77 0.58 4.56
N PHE A 85 9.48 0.90 4.60
CA PHE A 85 8.97 2.08 5.29
C PHE A 85 9.42 2.10 6.75
N ARG A 86 9.14 1.00 7.49
CA ARG A 86 9.56 0.87 8.88
C ARG A 86 11.08 1.07 9.07
N LYS A 87 11.88 0.40 8.22
CA LYS A 87 13.33 0.55 8.27
C LYS A 87 13.75 2.01 8.05
N ASN A 88 13.22 2.65 7.00
CA ASN A 88 13.54 4.03 6.69
C ASN A 88 13.18 4.99 7.83
N MET A 89 12.03 4.79 8.49
CA MET A 89 11.61 5.63 9.63
C MET A 89 12.56 5.46 10.82
N ILE A 90 13.00 4.23 11.11
CA ILE A 90 14.00 3.97 12.16
C ILE A 90 15.35 4.61 11.80
N ASP A 91 15.79 4.46 10.54
CA ASP A 91 17.08 4.97 10.07
C ASP A 91 17.17 6.51 10.16
N ILE A 92 16.03 7.22 10.06
CA ILE A 92 15.95 8.68 10.26
C ILE A 92 15.62 9.10 11.69
N GLY A 93 15.59 8.16 12.64
CA GLY A 93 15.42 8.43 14.06
C GLY A 93 13.98 8.66 14.53
N LEU A 94 12.98 8.26 13.73
CA LEU A 94 11.58 8.33 14.14
C LEU A 94 11.17 7.09 14.95
N ASP A 95 10.40 7.33 16.01
CA ASP A 95 9.76 6.27 16.76
C ASP A 95 8.57 5.69 15.98
N LEU A 96 8.41 4.40 16.11
CA LEU A 96 7.30 3.65 15.51
C LEU A 96 6.59 2.83 16.58
N PRO A 97 5.27 2.60 16.42
CA PRO A 97 4.57 1.66 17.27
C PRO A 97 5.27 0.30 17.26
N LYS A 98 5.37 -0.31 18.45
CA LYS A 98 5.90 -1.67 18.56
C LYS A 98 5.06 -2.59 17.71
N SER A 99 5.69 -3.34 16.82
CA SER A 99 4.96 -4.26 15.95
C SER A 99 5.81 -5.48 15.61
N GLU A 100 5.12 -6.60 15.42
CA GLU A 100 5.74 -7.88 15.07
C GLU A 100 4.83 -8.63 14.08
N ILE A 101 5.45 -9.34 13.15
CA ILE A 101 4.75 -10.21 12.20
C ILE A 101 4.64 -11.60 12.81
N VAL A 102 3.45 -12.20 12.71
CA VAL A 102 3.18 -13.56 13.17
C VAL A 102 2.58 -14.40 12.06
N ASN A 103 2.97 -15.65 11.98
CA ASN A 103 2.48 -16.61 11.00
C ASN A 103 1.74 -17.80 11.67
N ASN A 104 1.69 -17.83 12.99
CA ASN A 104 0.96 -18.84 13.75
C ASN A 104 0.61 -18.37 15.17
N ILE A 105 -0.29 -19.09 15.82
CA ILE A 105 -0.80 -18.77 17.16
C ILE A 105 0.29 -18.81 18.24
N ASN A 106 1.28 -19.69 18.11
CA ASN A 106 2.35 -19.80 19.11
C ASN A 106 3.25 -18.55 19.08
N GLN A 107 3.59 -18.05 17.88
CA GLN A 107 4.29 -16.77 17.72
C GLN A 107 3.44 -15.62 18.27
N ALA A 108 2.16 -15.56 17.92
CA ALA A 108 1.25 -14.53 18.40
C ALA A 108 1.17 -14.47 19.93
N SER A 109 1.17 -15.62 20.61
CA SER A 109 1.18 -15.67 22.07
C SER A 109 2.46 -15.12 22.71
N LYS A 110 3.61 -15.27 22.03
CA LYS A 110 4.89 -14.66 22.46
C LYS A 110 4.90 -13.16 22.22
N VAL A 111 4.37 -12.74 21.06
CA VAL A 111 4.31 -11.34 20.66
C VAL A 111 3.39 -10.53 21.55
N LEU A 112 2.28 -11.11 22.00
CA LEU A 112 1.39 -10.45 22.97
C LEU A 112 2.10 -10.01 24.25
N LYS A 113 3.08 -10.80 24.73
CA LYS A 113 3.87 -10.43 25.92
C LYS A 113 4.79 -9.23 25.70
N LYS A 114 5.21 -8.99 24.44
CA LYS A 114 6.10 -7.88 24.09
C LYS A 114 5.31 -6.59 23.79
N ILE A 115 4.20 -6.72 23.08
CA ILE A 115 3.40 -5.58 22.61
C ILE A 115 2.40 -5.14 23.67
N GLY A 116 1.79 -6.08 24.39
CA GLY A 116 0.75 -5.78 25.36
C GLY A 116 -0.64 -5.62 24.72
N LEU A 117 -1.56 -5.08 25.49
CA LEU A 117 -2.95 -4.77 25.11
C LEU A 117 -3.27 -3.33 25.52
N PRO A 118 -4.13 -2.62 24.75
CA PRO A 118 -4.77 -3.08 23.53
C PRO A 118 -3.79 -3.22 22.35
N ALA A 119 -4.08 -4.15 21.42
CA ALA A 119 -3.24 -4.39 20.25
C ALA A 119 -4.08 -4.34 18.97
N ILE A 120 -3.51 -3.76 17.91
CA ILE A 120 -4.09 -3.75 16.57
C ILE A 120 -3.59 -4.98 15.81
N ILE A 121 -4.50 -5.65 15.12
CA ILE A 121 -4.21 -6.85 14.34
C ILE A 121 -4.59 -6.58 12.89
N ARG A 122 -3.62 -6.71 11.99
CA ARG A 122 -3.79 -6.42 10.56
C ARG A 122 -3.32 -7.60 9.72
N PRO A 123 -4.23 -8.39 9.14
CA PRO A 123 -3.86 -9.45 8.20
C PRO A 123 -3.14 -8.89 6.98
N ALA A 124 -2.18 -9.64 6.47
CA ALA A 124 -1.46 -9.25 5.25
C ALA A 124 -2.32 -9.53 4.02
N PHE A 125 -2.29 -8.60 3.05
CA PHE A 125 -2.97 -8.70 1.75
C PHE A 125 -4.49 -8.89 1.82
N THR A 126 -5.15 -8.35 2.85
CA THR A 126 -6.61 -8.28 2.95
C THR A 126 -7.11 -6.88 2.65
N LEU A 127 -8.33 -6.79 2.09
CA LEU A 127 -9.00 -5.52 1.78
C LEU A 127 -10.04 -5.18 2.86
N GLY A 128 -10.26 -3.88 3.09
CA GLY A 128 -11.36 -3.41 3.95
C GLY A 128 -11.28 -3.84 5.41
N GLY A 129 -10.08 -4.19 5.92
CA GLY A 129 -9.91 -4.60 7.31
C GLY A 129 -10.40 -6.02 7.63
N LEU A 130 -10.69 -6.84 6.61
CA LEU A 130 -11.18 -8.20 6.76
C LEU A 130 -10.22 -9.03 7.63
N GLY A 131 -10.77 -9.69 8.66
CA GLY A 131 -10.01 -10.53 9.61
C GLY A 131 -9.11 -9.75 10.59
N GLY A 132 -9.09 -8.41 10.52
CA GLY A 132 -8.36 -7.53 11.43
C GLY A 132 -9.23 -6.95 12.53
N GLY A 133 -8.61 -6.18 13.44
CA GLY A 133 -9.32 -5.48 14.51
C GLY A 133 -8.44 -5.08 15.67
N ILE A 134 -9.07 -4.46 16.68
CA ILE A 134 -8.42 -4.08 17.94
C ILE A 134 -8.79 -5.09 19.01
N ALA A 135 -7.78 -5.70 19.61
CA ALA A 135 -7.95 -6.62 20.73
C ALA A 135 -7.73 -5.90 22.05
N LYS A 136 -8.75 -5.86 22.90
CA LYS A 136 -8.67 -5.25 24.24
C LYS A 136 -8.37 -6.26 25.35
N ASN A 137 -8.50 -7.55 25.06
CA ASN A 137 -8.19 -8.65 25.99
C ASN A 137 -7.59 -9.86 25.24
N LYS A 138 -7.03 -10.79 25.99
CA LYS A 138 -6.34 -11.96 25.44
C LYS A 138 -7.28 -12.89 24.62
N LYS A 139 -8.53 -13.00 25.01
CA LYS A 139 -9.52 -13.86 24.33
C LYS A 139 -9.80 -13.30 22.93
N ASP A 140 -10.09 -12.02 22.84
CA ASP A 140 -10.33 -11.32 21.56
C ASP A 140 -9.08 -11.34 20.70
N TYR A 141 -7.90 -11.11 21.31
CA TYR A 141 -6.62 -11.19 20.63
C TYR A 141 -6.45 -12.52 19.88
N LEU A 142 -6.58 -13.64 20.57
CA LEU A 142 -6.42 -14.96 19.95
C LEU A 142 -7.51 -15.25 18.89
N LYS A 143 -8.72 -14.77 19.10
CA LYS A 143 -9.82 -14.90 18.13
C LYS A 143 -9.52 -14.15 16.85
N ILE A 144 -9.11 -12.87 16.94
CA ILE A 144 -8.80 -12.02 15.79
C ILE A 144 -7.54 -12.54 15.07
N ILE A 145 -6.50 -12.97 15.80
CA ILE A 145 -5.32 -13.59 15.19
C ILE A 145 -5.68 -14.82 14.37
N LYS A 146 -6.54 -15.72 14.92
CA LYS A 146 -6.97 -16.93 14.21
C LYS A 146 -7.72 -16.57 12.93
N SER A 147 -8.64 -15.61 13.00
CA SER A 147 -9.36 -15.11 11.83
C SER A 147 -8.40 -14.49 10.83
N GLY A 148 -7.52 -13.61 11.27
CA GLY A 148 -6.56 -12.92 10.40
C GLY A 148 -5.58 -13.85 9.68
N LEU A 149 -5.09 -14.89 10.35
CA LEU A 149 -4.25 -15.92 9.74
C LEU A 149 -5.00 -16.75 8.69
N HIS A 150 -6.30 -16.96 8.89
CA HIS A 150 -7.17 -17.66 7.93
C HIS A 150 -7.45 -16.80 6.69
N GLU A 151 -7.80 -15.53 6.90
CA GLU A 151 -8.14 -14.58 5.83
C GLU A 151 -6.93 -14.13 5.01
N SER A 152 -5.73 -14.15 5.59
CA SER A 152 -4.52 -13.75 4.89
C SER A 152 -4.08 -14.84 3.88
N PRO A 153 -3.97 -14.51 2.57
CA PRO A 153 -3.52 -15.47 1.55
C PRO A 153 -2.14 -16.08 1.81
N VAL A 154 -1.34 -15.42 2.63
CA VAL A 154 0.02 -15.84 3.00
C VAL A 154 0.12 -16.26 4.47
N SER A 155 -1.02 -16.43 5.16
CA SER A 155 -1.11 -16.79 6.57
C SER A 155 -0.21 -15.91 7.45
N GLN A 156 -0.28 -14.59 7.25
CA GLN A 156 0.56 -13.62 7.93
C GLN A 156 -0.28 -12.48 8.51
N VAL A 157 0.02 -12.12 9.76
CA VAL A 157 -0.65 -11.04 10.48
C VAL A 157 0.38 -10.12 11.12
N LEU A 158 0.21 -8.81 10.97
CA LEU A 158 0.91 -7.81 11.76
C LEU A 158 0.16 -7.59 13.06
N VAL A 159 0.87 -7.68 14.19
CA VAL A 159 0.40 -7.28 15.51
C VAL A 159 1.12 -6.00 15.89
N GLU A 160 0.37 -4.98 16.28
CA GLU A 160 0.90 -3.64 16.49
C GLU A 160 0.34 -3.05 17.79
N GLU A 161 1.14 -2.26 18.48
CA GLU A 161 0.74 -1.45 19.62
C GLU A 161 -0.41 -0.52 19.22
N CYS A 162 -1.46 -0.47 20.04
CA CYS A 162 -2.61 0.39 19.79
C CYS A 162 -2.35 1.80 20.33
N LEU A 163 -2.46 2.78 19.46
CA LEU A 163 -2.32 4.19 19.80
C LEU A 163 -3.69 4.88 19.97
N GLU A 164 -4.75 4.11 20.27
CA GLU A 164 -6.08 4.68 20.55
C GLU A 164 -5.98 5.74 21.67
N GLY A 165 -6.52 6.92 21.40
CA GLY A 165 -6.47 8.06 22.34
C GLY A 165 -5.28 9.01 22.15
N TRP A 166 -4.33 8.68 21.27
CA TRP A 166 -3.30 9.62 20.87
C TRP A 166 -3.85 10.67 19.92
N LYS A 167 -3.22 11.86 19.88
CA LYS A 167 -3.54 12.86 18.85
C LYS A 167 -2.90 12.44 17.54
N GLU A 168 -3.68 12.50 16.46
CA GLU A 168 -3.20 12.28 15.11
C GLU A 168 -2.91 13.62 14.44
N PHE A 169 -1.76 13.71 13.78
CA PHE A 169 -1.34 14.86 12.99
C PHE A 169 -0.90 14.37 11.62
N GLU A 170 -1.35 15.04 10.57
CA GLU A 170 -0.91 14.82 9.22
C GLU A 170 -0.12 16.03 8.74
N MET A 171 1.03 15.80 8.11
CA MET A 171 1.82 16.84 7.47
C MET A 171 2.01 16.48 6.01
N ALA A 172 1.61 17.38 5.12
CA ALA A 172 1.88 17.28 3.70
C ALA A 172 3.00 18.27 3.31
N VAL A 173 3.91 17.82 2.45
CA VAL A 173 4.97 18.64 1.86
C VAL A 173 4.76 18.65 0.36
N SER A 174 4.64 19.85 -0.21
CA SER A 174 4.51 20.09 -1.66
C SER A 174 5.78 20.65 -2.24
#